data_83246012c8c567b69f5141b4c4f2d397
#
_entry.id   83246012c8c567b69f5141b4c4f2d397
#
_cell.length_a   1.000
_cell.length_b   1.000
_cell.length_c   1.000
_cell.angle_alpha   90.00
_cell.angle_beta   90.00
_cell.angle_gamma   90.00
#
_symmetry.space_group_name_H-M   'P 1'
#
loop_
_entity.id
_entity.type
_entity.pdbx_description
1 polymer ?
#
loop_
_entity_poly.entity_id
_entity_poly.type
_entity_poly.pdbx_seq_one_letter_code
_entity_poly.pdbx_strand_id
1 'polypeptide(L)'
;MKVGFIGFGNMARALAEGFVRSGALQPASIGACARDWEKLNAYASSAGYCAFRDAAALAAFAELVIVAVKPHQVEEALAPVRGLLSGKAVVSVVAGYDFVRYEQILLPGTHHLSTVPNTPVSDRKSVV
;
A
#
# COMPACT_ATOMS: atom_id res chain seq x y z
N MET A 1 -6.10 13.72 3.86
CA MET A 1 -6.29 12.37 3.29
C MET A 1 -5.49 11.35 4.07
N LYS A 2 -6.08 10.20 4.33
CA LYS A 2 -5.39 9.15 5.06
C LYS A 2 -4.94 8.07 4.11
N VAL A 3 -3.66 7.75 4.15
CA VAL A 3 -3.03 6.78 3.26
C VAL A 3 -2.60 5.58 4.09
N GLY A 4 -2.94 4.40 3.63
CA GLY A 4 -2.57 3.19 4.33
C GLY A 4 -1.76 2.25 3.45
N PHE A 5 -0.77 1.61 4.05
CA PHE A 5 0.10 0.66 3.35
C PHE A 5 -0.22 -0.75 3.80
N ILE A 6 -0.52 -1.63 2.86
CA ILE A 6 -0.59 -3.05 3.13
C ILE A 6 0.78 -3.62 2.77
N GLY A 7 1.54 -3.97 3.80
CA GLY A 7 2.95 -4.29 3.66
C GLY A 7 3.80 -3.06 3.91
N PHE A 8 4.85 -3.22 4.71
CA PHE A 8 5.65 -2.05 5.08
C PHE A 8 7.14 -2.36 5.10
N GLY A 9 7.63 -2.81 3.95
CA GLY A 9 9.06 -3.05 3.76
C GLY A 9 9.77 -1.78 3.31
N ASN A 10 10.94 -1.95 2.71
CA ASN A 10 11.78 -0.81 2.35
C ASN A 10 11.10 0.16 1.39
N MET A 11 10.41 -0.37 0.40
CA MET A 11 9.74 0.49 -0.58
C MET A 11 8.66 1.33 0.07
N ALA A 12 7.81 0.70 0.89
CA ALA A 12 6.73 1.42 1.54
C ALA A 12 7.27 2.47 2.50
N ARG A 13 8.32 2.13 3.24
CA ARG A 13 8.92 3.08 4.17
C ARG A 13 9.48 4.28 3.42
N ALA A 14 10.13 4.05 2.30
CA ALA A 14 10.69 5.13 1.50
C ALA A 14 9.59 6.05 0.99
N LEU A 15 8.48 5.46 0.54
CA LEU A 15 7.35 6.25 0.06
C LEU A 15 6.75 7.08 1.19
N ALA A 16 6.56 6.46 2.35
CA ALA A 16 5.98 7.17 3.49
C ALA A 16 6.87 8.34 3.90
N GLU A 17 8.17 8.12 3.97
CA GLU A 17 9.10 9.18 4.33
C GLU A 17 9.09 10.29 3.29
N GLY A 18 8.98 9.94 2.03
CA GLY A 18 8.89 10.93 0.97
C GLY A 18 7.65 11.80 1.08
N PHE A 19 6.51 11.19 1.38
CA PHE A 19 5.28 11.93 1.57
C PHE A 19 5.38 12.94 2.70
N VAL A 20 6.00 12.54 3.80
CA VAL A 20 6.16 13.44 4.93
C VAL A 20 7.16 14.55 4.62
N ARG A 21 8.26 14.17 4.01
CA ARG A 21 9.33 15.12 3.71
C ARG A 21 8.88 16.18 2.71
N SER A 22 8.03 15.79 1.77
CA SER A 22 7.53 16.73 0.76
C SER A 22 6.41 17.60 1.29
N GLY A 23 5.89 17.29 2.47
CA GLY A 23 4.75 18.02 3.01
C GLY A 23 3.40 17.55 2.52
N ALA A 24 3.37 16.48 1.70
CA ALA A 24 2.11 15.99 1.16
C ALA A 24 1.23 15.39 2.24
N LEU A 25 1.82 14.73 3.23
CA LEU A 25 1.09 14.09 4.31
C LEU A 25 1.79 14.35 5.63
N GLN A 26 1.00 14.36 6.70
CA GLN A 26 1.56 14.37 8.04
C GLN A 26 1.70 12.93 8.51
N PRO A 27 2.65 12.66 9.43
CA PRO A 27 2.83 11.27 9.90
C PRO A 27 1.55 10.62 10.40
N ALA A 28 0.72 11.36 11.12
CA ALA A 28 -0.51 10.81 11.67
C ALA A 28 -1.53 10.42 10.60
N SER A 29 -1.34 10.86 9.37
CA SER A 29 -2.21 10.51 8.25
C SER A 29 -1.75 9.26 7.53
N ILE A 30 -0.66 8.64 7.97
CA ILE A 30 -0.10 7.45 7.35
C ILE A 30 -0.31 6.27 8.27
N GLY A 31 -0.92 5.21 7.73
CA GLY A 31 -1.11 3.97 8.46
C GLY A 31 -0.45 2.82 7.73
N ALA A 32 -0.21 1.73 8.44
CA ALA A 32 0.40 0.56 7.84
C ALA A 32 0.01 -0.71 8.58
N CYS A 33 0.02 -1.83 7.87
CA CYS A 33 -0.03 -3.14 8.47
C CYS A 33 1.05 -3.99 7.82
N ALA A 34 1.57 -4.95 8.57
CA ALA A 34 2.65 -5.81 8.10
C ALA A 34 2.62 -7.12 8.86
N ARG A 35 3.34 -8.11 8.35
CA ARG A 35 3.35 -9.43 8.98
C ARG A 35 4.09 -9.41 10.32
N ASP A 36 5.17 -8.63 10.39
CA ASP A 36 5.94 -8.53 11.63
C ASP A 36 5.44 -7.33 12.41
N TRP A 37 4.47 -7.60 13.29
CA TRP A 37 3.84 -6.54 14.07
C TRP A 37 4.83 -5.76 14.93
N GLU A 38 5.73 -6.47 15.59
CA GLU A 38 6.63 -5.79 16.53
C GLU A 38 7.56 -4.83 15.82
N LYS A 39 8.09 -5.27 14.68
CA LYS A 39 8.97 -4.41 13.91
C LYS A 39 8.21 -3.20 13.36
N LEU A 40 7.00 -3.45 12.86
CA LEU A 40 6.17 -2.36 12.34
C LEU A 40 5.84 -1.37 13.44
N ASN A 41 5.40 -1.88 14.59
CA ASN A 41 4.97 -1.01 15.67
C ASN A 41 6.12 -0.15 16.19
N ALA A 42 7.30 -0.73 16.30
CA ALA A 42 8.46 0.02 16.75
C ALA A 42 8.80 1.15 15.78
N TYR A 43 8.80 0.85 14.49
CA TYR A 43 9.11 1.86 13.50
C TYR A 43 8.02 2.94 13.44
N ALA A 44 6.77 2.52 13.45
CA ALA A 44 5.65 3.45 13.37
C ALA A 44 5.62 4.39 14.57
N SER A 45 5.88 3.86 15.75
CA SER A 45 5.91 4.69 16.96
C SER A 45 6.99 5.75 16.87
N SER A 46 8.13 5.37 16.32
CA SER A 46 9.25 6.30 16.18
C SER A 46 8.95 7.37 15.14
N ALA A 47 8.26 7.02 14.07
CA ALA A 47 8.00 7.94 12.96
C ALA A 47 6.71 8.73 13.13
N GLY A 48 5.84 8.31 14.03
CA GLY A 48 4.56 8.97 14.24
C GLY A 48 3.45 8.43 13.35
N TYR A 49 3.65 7.26 12.75
CA TYR A 49 2.64 6.63 11.91
C TYR A 49 1.68 5.80 12.75
N CYS A 50 0.57 5.39 12.13
CA CYS A 50 -0.42 4.53 12.78
C CYS A 50 -0.16 3.08 12.36
N ALA A 51 0.08 2.21 13.33
CA ALA A 51 0.30 0.79 13.06
C ALA A 51 -0.99 0.02 13.32
N PHE A 52 -1.33 -0.88 12.40
CA PHE A 52 -2.52 -1.70 12.51
C PHE A 52 -2.14 -3.16 12.48
N ARG A 53 -2.89 -3.96 13.23
CA ARG A 53 -2.58 -5.38 13.35
C ARG A 53 -2.98 -6.19 12.12
N ASP A 54 -3.97 -5.71 11.37
CA ASP A 54 -4.41 -6.44 10.20
C ASP A 54 -4.85 -5.48 9.11
N ALA A 55 -5.05 -6.05 7.92
CA ALA A 55 -5.39 -5.25 6.76
C ALA A 55 -6.80 -4.67 6.86
N ALA A 56 -7.70 -5.33 7.58
CA ALA A 56 -9.05 -4.82 7.72
C ALA A 56 -9.07 -3.51 8.49
N ALA A 57 -8.33 -3.44 9.59
CA ALA A 57 -8.25 -2.22 10.38
C ALA A 57 -7.56 -1.12 9.57
N LEU A 58 -6.51 -1.47 8.83
CA LEU A 58 -5.82 -0.53 7.97
C LEU A 58 -6.76 0.01 6.90
N ALA A 59 -7.52 -0.85 6.26
CA ALA A 59 -8.43 -0.44 5.21
C ALA A 59 -9.53 0.48 5.74
N ALA A 60 -9.99 0.24 6.95
CA ALA A 60 -11.00 1.12 7.55
C ALA A 60 -10.45 2.51 7.81
N PHE A 61 -9.17 2.60 8.12
CA PHE A 61 -8.52 3.88 8.38
C PHE A 61 -8.26 4.67 7.09
N ALA A 62 -7.86 3.99 6.03
CA ALA A 62 -7.30 4.64 4.85
C ALA A 62 -8.35 4.99 3.82
N GLU A 63 -8.14 6.10 3.14
CA GLU A 63 -8.90 6.48 1.94
C GLU A 63 -8.18 6.00 0.70
N LEU A 64 -6.86 6.01 0.73
CA LEU A 64 -6.02 5.50 -0.33
C LEU A 64 -5.19 4.36 0.24
N VAL A 65 -5.26 3.21 -0.39
CA VAL A 65 -4.52 2.03 0.06
C VAL A 65 -3.40 1.74 -0.93
N ILE A 66 -2.18 1.65 -0.42
CA ILE A 66 -1.02 1.32 -1.23
C ILE A 66 -0.61 -0.11 -0.90
N VAL A 67 -0.61 -0.96 -1.92
CA VAL A 67 -0.24 -2.37 -1.76
C VAL A 67 1.24 -2.51 -2.01
N ALA A 68 1.97 -2.95 -1.00
CA ALA A 68 3.44 -3.02 -1.05
C ALA A 68 3.97 -4.31 -0.44
N VAL A 69 3.21 -5.39 -0.55
CA VAL A 69 3.68 -6.72 -0.14
C VAL A 69 4.48 -7.35 -1.27
N LYS A 70 5.06 -8.50 -1.02
CA LYS A 70 5.74 -9.24 -2.08
C LYS A 70 4.72 -9.82 -3.06
N PRO A 71 5.10 -10.02 -4.33
CA PRO A 71 4.12 -10.48 -5.33
C PRO A 71 3.37 -11.73 -4.93
N HIS A 72 4.03 -12.70 -4.32
CA HIS A 72 3.37 -13.94 -3.95
C HIS A 72 2.45 -13.79 -2.74
N GLN A 73 2.43 -12.63 -2.12
CA GLN A 73 1.60 -12.38 -0.94
C GLN A 73 0.36 -11.55 -1.26
N VAL A 74 0.23 -11.06 -2.48
CA VAL A 74 -0.84 -10.11 -2.81
C VAL A 74 -2.22 -10.72 -2.61
N GLU A 75 -2.45 -11.90 -3.17
CA GLU A 75 -3.78 -12.52 -3.08
C GLU A 75 -4.14 -12.82 -1.63
N GLU A 76 -3.20 -13.35 -0.89
CA GLU A 76 -3.40 -13.67 0.51
C GLU A 76 -3.71 -12.41 1.32
N ALA A 77 -3.02 -11.32 1.03
CA ALA A 77 -3.18 -10.09 1.78
C ALA A 77 -4.50 -9.38 1.45
N LEU A 78 -4.94 -9.42 0.19
CA LEU A 78 -6.09 -8.65 -0.23
C LEU A 78 -7.42 -9.41 -0.18
N ALA A 79 -7.39 -10.72 -0.31
CA ALA A 79 -8.63 -11.50 -0.36
C ALA A 79 -9.55 -11.22 0.83
N PRO A 80 -9.04 -11.17 2.08
CA PRO A 80 -9.94 -10.95 3.21
C PRO A 80 -10.55 -9.56 3.26
N VAL A 81 -9.97 -8.59 2.55
CA VAL A 81 -10.41 -7.20 2.66
C VAL A 81 -10.98 -6.64 1.36
N ARG A 82 -11.25 -7.50 0.37
CA ARG A 82 -11.77 -7.03 -0.92
C ARG A 82 -12.99 -6.14 -0.78
N GLY A 83 -13.90 -6.51 0.09
CA GLY A 83 -15.12 -5.75 0.28
C GLY A 83 -14.85 -4.37 0.83
N LEU A 84 -13.87 -4.26 1.71
CA LEU A 84 -13.51 -2.97 2.28
C LEU A 84 -12.81 -2.09 1.27
N LEU A 85 -12.07 -2.70 0.35
CA LEU A 85 -11.31 -1.95 -0.64
C LEU A 85 -12.18 -1.42 -1.76
N SER A 86 -13.36 -1.95 -1.96
CA SER A 86 -14.20 -1.57 -3.09
C SER A 86 -14.57 -0.09 -3.08
N GLY A 87 -14.59 0.54 -1.91
CA GLY A 87 -14.89 1.96 -1.80
C GLY A 87 -13.66 2.84 -1.69
N LYS A 88 -12.49 2.28 -1.93
CA LYS A 88 -11.24 3.00 -1.74
C LYS A 88 -10.48 3.08 -3.05
N ALA A 89 -9.49 3.98 -3.09
CA ALA A 89 -8.54 3.98 -4.19
C ALA A 89 -7.39 3.04 -3.80
N VAL A 90 -6.97 2.19 -4.71
CA VAL A 90 -5.93 1.21 -4.46
C VAL A 90 -4.78 1.43 -5.44
N VAL A 91 -3.59 1.61 -4.91
CA VAL A 91 -2.40 1.79 -5.74
C VAL A 91 -1.42 0.68 -5.41
N SER A 92 -0.92 0.01 -6.43
CA SER A 92 0.02 -1.08 -6.25
C SER A 92 1.42 -0.63 -6.62
N VAL A 93 2.37 -0.95 -5.75
CA VAL A 93 3.79 -0.79 -6.08
C VAL A 93 4.48 -2.15 -6.07
N VAL A 94 3.71 -3.21 -6.27
CA VAL A 94 4.23 -4.57 -6.29
C VAL A 94 4.79 -4.89 -7.67
N ALA A 95 6.08 -5.18 -7.74
CA ALA A 95 6.72 -5.51 -9.00
C ALA A 95 6.14 -6.79 -9.56
N GLY A 96 5.84 -6.81 -10.86
CA GLY A 96 5.38 -8.02 -11.52
C GLY A 96 3.92 -8.39 -11.29
N TYR A 97 3.18 -7.58 -10.55
CA TYR A 97 1.78 -7.85 -10.31
C TYR A 97 0.97 -6.79 -11.04
N ASP A 98 0.37 -7.15 -12.16
CA ASP A 98 -0.17 -6.17 -13.09
C ASP A 98 -1.66 -5.90 -12.87
N PHE A 99 -2.17 -4.99 -13.66
CA PHE A 99 -3.55 -4.52 -13.58
C PHE A 99 -4.54 -5.68 -13.74
N VAL A 100 -4.29 -6.57 -14.68
CA VAL A 100 -5.21 -7.68 -14.96
C VAL A 100 -5.35 -8.59 -13.73
N ARG A 101 -4.25 -8.85 -13.06
CA ARG A 101 -4.29 -9.72 -11.88
C ARG A 101 -5.08 -9.08 -10.75
N TYR A 102 -4.96 -7.76 -10.58
CA TYR A 102 -5.75 -7.06 -9.59
C TYR A 102 -7.23 -7.09 -9.94
N GLU A 103 -7.56 -7.00 -11.22
CA GLU A 103 -8.96 -7.09 -11.63
C GLU A 103 -9.56 -8.44 -11.25
N GLN A 104 -8.75 -9.48 -11.16
CA GLN A 104 -9.25 -10.81 -10.84
C GLN A 104 -9.50 -11.00 -9.36
N ILE A 105 -8.80 -10.26 -8.49
CA ILE A 105 -8.94 -10.45 -7.06
C ILE A 105 -9.70 -9.35 -6.34
N LEU A 106 -9.78 -8.16 -6.93
CA LEU A 106 -10.56 -7.08 -6.33
C LEU A 106 -12.00 -7.15 -6.84
N LEU A 107 -12.91 -6.59 -6.07
CA LEU A 107 -14.30 -6.56 -6.49
C LEU A 107 -14.46 -5.68 -7.72
N PRO A 108 -15.39 -6.02 -8.61
CA PRO A 108 -15.62 -5.20 -9.81
C PRO A 108 -15.92 -3.76 -9.42
N GLY A 109 -15.31 -2.83 -10.14
CA GLY A 109 -15.54 -1.42 -9.87
C GLY A 109 -14.58 -0.81 -8.86
N THR A 110 -13.73 -1.61 -8.25
CA THR A 110 -12.71 -1.06 -7.35
C THR A 110 -11.74 -0.23 -8.17
N HIS A 111 -11.48 0.98 -7.73
CA HIS A 111 -10.52 1.85 -8.40
C HIS A 111 -9.12 1.44 -8.01
N HIS A 112 -8.34 0.98 -8.98
CA HIS A 112 -6.97 0.59 -8.69
C HIS A 112 -6.04 0.97 -9.81
N LEU A 113 -4.77 1.15 -9.45
CA LEU A 113 -3.73 1.54 -10.37
C LEU A 113 -2.49 0.74 -10.02
N SER A 114 -1.87 0.12 -11.01
CA SER A 114 -0.62 -0.59 -10.81
C SER A 114 0.53 0.23 -11.33
N THR A 115 1.60 0.29 -10.57
CA THR A 115 2.81 0.96 -11.00
C THR A 115 3.94 -0.05 -11.00
N VAL A 116 4.99 0.26 -11.73
CA VAL A 116 6.16 -0.61 -11.77
C VAL A 116 7.35 0.23 -11.34
N PRO A 117 7.59 0.30 -10.05
CA PRO A 117 8.61 1.21 -9.53
C PRO A 117 10.00 0.94 -10.05
N ASN A 118 10.26 -0.29 -10.48
CA ASN A 118 11.56 -0.66 -10.99
C ASN A 118 11.62 -0.78 -12.49
N THR A 119 10.72 -0.14 -13.16
CA THR A 119 10.71 -0.19 -14.62
C THR A 119 12.08 0.18 -15.15
N PRO A 120 12.60 -0.59 -16.09
CA PRO A 120 13.90 -0.27 -16.68
C PRO A 120 13.89 1.12 -17.23
N VAL A 121 14.93 1.82 -16.91
CA VAL A 121 15.00 3.20 -17.28
C VAL A 121 14.93 3.43 -18.76
N SER A 122 15.43 2.49 -19.53
CA SER A 122 15.42 2.62 -20.97
C SER A 122 14.00 2.77 -21.51
N ASP A 123 13.02 2.38 -20.75
CA ASP A 123 11.65 2.45 -21.21
C ASP A 123 10.87 3.45 -20.38
N ARG A 124 11.36 4.64 -20.39
CA ARG A 124 10.78 5.70 -19.63
C ARG A 124 9.44 6.10 -20.00
N LYS A 125 9.05 5.88 -21.21
CA LYS A 125 7.74 6.30 -21.63
C LYS A 125 6.66 5.47 -21.00
N SER A 126 6.99 4.36 -20.41
CA SER A 126 6.01 3.54 -19.74
C SER A 126 5.78 3.97 -18.31
N VAL A 127 6.53 4.91 -17.87
CA VAL A 127 6.38 5.39 -16.49
C VAL A 127 5.11 6.17 -16.37
N VAL A 128 4.39 5.91 -15.33
CA VAL A 128 3.12 6.58 -15.13
C VAL A 128 3.05 7.16 -13.75
#